data_7c91463102e3adbbd3f69c2d8569f809
#
_entry.id   7c91463102e3adbbd3f69c2d8569f809
#
_cell.length_a   1.000
_cell.length_b   1.000
_cell.length_c   1.000
_cell.angle_alpha   90.00
_cell.angle_beta   90.00
_cell.angle_gamma   90.00
#
_symmetry.space_group_name_H-M   'P 1'
#
loop_
_entity.id
_entity.type
_entity.pdbx_description
1 polymer ?
#
loop_
_entity_poly.entity_id
_entity_poly.type
_entity_poly.pdbx_seq_one_letter_code
_entity_poly.pdbx_strand_id
1 'polypeptide(L)'
;IRIKNTLVPDQEGTLISKYVINGNNNPIKGISNINGISLLTLQGHGMVGIPGFSKRLFETLAREKINVVIATQASSEHSICVGVSDQDARLAKLALDEEFENEISLLKIDPLVLEQQLSIVAVVGEKMKNHQGISGRMFSMLGKNNVNIRAIAQGASERNITAIITEKDVKKALNCLHEAFFEVETKHINLFIAGVGNVGTSL
;
A
#
# COMPACT_ATOMS: atom_id res chain seq x y z
N ILE A 1 -20.54 -13.41 -10.57
CA ILE A 1 -19.57 -14.03 -11.49
C ILE A 1 -18.82 -15.11 -10.73
N ARG A 2 -18.67 -16.30 -11.32
CA ARG A 2 -17.85 -17.36 -10.73
C ARG A 2 -16.68 -17.65 -11.68
N ILE A 3 -15.48 -17.57 -11.14
CA ILE A 3 -14.24 -17.86 -11.87
C ILE A 3 -13.83 -19.28 -11.49
N LYS A 4 -13.64 -20.16 -12.49
CA LYS A 4 -13.25 -21.55 -12.30
C LYS A 4 -11.97 -21.87 -13.07
N ASN A 5 -11.26 -22.89 -12.59
CA ASN A 5 -10.11 -23.43 -13.32
C ASN A 5 -10.63 -24.30 -14.49
N THR A 6 -10.21 -23.98 -15.70
CA THR A 6 -10.62 -24.72 -16.92
C THR A 6 -10.10 -26.17 -16.95
N LEU A 7 -8.99 -26.44 -16.27
CA LEU A 7 -8.41 -27.77 -16.19
C LEU A 7 -9.07 -28.66 -15.10
N VAL A 8 -9.77 -28.05 -14.14
CA VAL A 8 -10.48 -28.75 -13.06
C VAL A 8 -11.84 -28.06 -12.85
N PRO A 9 -12.80 -28.24 -13.78
CA PRO A 9 -14.07 -27.49 -13.80
C PRO A 9 -15.02 -27.85 -12.63
N ASP A 10 -14.83 -28.99 -12.01
CA ASP A 10 -15.65 -29.47 -10.89
C ASP A 10 -15.33 -28.75 -9.57
N GLN A 11 -14.18 -28.09 -9.46
CA GLN A 11 -13.88 -27.25 -8.31
C GLN A 11 -14.85 -26.08 -8.21
N GLU A 12 -15.19 -25.71 -6.98
CA GLU A 12 -16.15 -24.64 -6.70
C GLU A 12 -15.75 -23.29 -7.28
N GLY A 13 -14.44 -23.02 -7.37
CA GLY A 13 -13.88 -21.79 -7.90
C GLY A 13 -14.11 -20.58 -6.99
N THR A 14 -13.81 -19.38 -7.51
CA THR A 14 -13.95 -18.12 -6.77
C THR A 14 -15.24 -17.41 -7.16
N LEU A 15 -16.08 -17.10 -6.19
CA LEU A 15 -17.31 -16.33 -6.39
C LEU A 15 -17.05 -14.83 -6.19
N ILE A 16 -17.29 -14.04 -7.23
CA ILE A 16 -17.35 -12.58 -7.17
C ILE A 16 -18.82 -12.19 -7.04
N SER A 17 -19.20 -11.64 -5.91
CA SER A 17 -20.58 -11.28 -5.56
C SER A 17 -20.64 -9.85 -5.02
N LYS A 18 -21.77 -9.17 -5.25
CA LYS A 18 -22.06 -7.86 -4.65
C LYS A 18 -22.28 -7.98 -3.13
N TYR A 19 -22.74 -9.13 -2.68
CA TYR A 19 -23.03 -9.38 -1.28
C TYR A 19 -22.00 -10.36 -0.71
N VAL A 20 -21.50 -10.07 0.48
CA VAL A 20 -20.61 -10.99 1.20
C VAL A 20 -21.47 -12.15 1.70
N ILE A 21 -21.22 -13.36 1.18
CA ILE A 21 -21.82 -14.58 1.71
C ILE A 21 -21.04 -14.90 3.00
N ASN A 22 -21.72 -14.75 4.14
CA ASN A 22 -21.15 -15.03 5.46
C ASN A 22 -20.67 -16.48 5.54
N GLY A 23 -19.38 -16.71 5.49
CA GLY A 23 -18.79 -18.06 5.59
C GLY A 23 -17.37 -18.04 6.17
N ASN A 24 -16.69 -16.92 6.15
CA ASN A 24 -15.33 -16.82 6.66
C ASN A 24 -15.19 -15.56 7.54
N ASN A 25 -14.90 -15.76 8.83
CA ASN A 25 -14.73 -14.68 9.81
C ASN A 25 -13.47 -13.82 9.55
N ASN A 26 -12.75 -14.08 8.45
CA ASN A 26 -11.58 -13.28 8.09
C ASN A 26 -12.01 -11.89 7.58
N PRO A 27 -11.63 -10.80 8.24
CA PRO A 27 -11.94 -9.44 7.82
C PRO A 27 -11.24 -9.07 6.50
N ILE A 28 -10.14 -9.74 6.17
CA ILE A 28 -9.40 -9.50 4.93
C ILE A 28 -10.01 -10.34 3.81
N LYS A 29 -10.29 -9.69 2.69
CA LYS A 29 -10.92 -10.32 1.51
C LYS A 29 -9.97 -10.47 0.34
N GLY A 30 -8.92 -9.67 0.28
CA GLY A 30 -7.94 -9.74 -0.79
C GLY A 30 -6.75 -8.81 -0.59
N ILE A 31 -5.76 -8.99 -1.44
CA ILE A 31 -4.61 -8.12 -1.60
C ILE A 31 -4.63 -7.66 -3.06
N SER A 32 -4.41 -6.38 -3.28
CA SER A 32 -4.42 -5.76 -4.61
C SER A 32 -3.16 -4.93 -4.79
N ASN A 33 -2.74 -4.75 -6.05
CA ASN A 33 -1.66 -3.83 -6.37
C ASN A 33 -1.98 -3.00 -7.62
N ILE A 34 -1.36 -1.83 -7.72
CA ILE A 34 -1.36 -0.94 -8.88
C ILE A 34 0.10 -0.57 -9.15
N ASN A 35 0.61 -0.90 -10.32
CA ASN A 35 1.98 -0.58 -10.74
C ASN A 35 2.02 0.73 -11.54
N GLY A 36 3.22 1.24 -11.80
CA GLY A 36 3.42 2.43 -12.63
C GLY A 36 2.95 3.71 -11.93
N ILE A 37 3.29 3.85 -10.66
CA ILE A 37 2.97 5.01 -9.82
C ILE A 37 4.23 5.82 -9.55
N SER A 38 4.08 7.13 -9.61
CA SER A 38 5.08 8.10 -9.18
C SER A 38 4.56 8.90 -8.00
N LEU A 39 5.43 9.17 -7.03
CA LEU A 39 5.16 10.05 -5.89
C LEU A 39 5.75 11.43 -6.14
N LEU A 40 4.94 12.46 -5.96
CA LEU A 40 5.33 13.87 -5.88
C LEU A 40 5.19 14.33 -4.44
N THR A 41 6.27 14.85 -3.88
CA THR A 41 6.30 15.36 -2.51
C THR A 41 6.53 16.87 -2.53
N LEU A 42 5.56 17.61 -2.01
CA LEU A 42 5.64 19.03 -1.68
C LEU A 42 5.94 19.14 -0.20
N GLN A 43 7.04 19.75 0.19
CA GLN A 43 7.45 19.88 1.59
C GLN A 43 8.16 21.19 1.87
N GLY A 44 8.08 21.66 3.10
CA GLY A 44 8.80 22.83 3.58
C GLY A 44 8.17 23.49 4.79
N HIS A 45 9.01 24.19 5.54
CA HIS A 45 8.58 24.90 6.75
C HIS A 45 7.58 26.03 6.49
N GLY A 46 7.59 26.60 5.30
CA GLY A 46 6.65 27.66 4.91
C GLY A 46 5.21 27.22 4.69
N MET A 47 4.94 25.92 4.81
CA MET A 47 3.57 25.36 4.69
C MET A 47 2.81 25.39 6.01
N VAL A 48 3.51 25.36 7.14
CA VAL A 48 2.93 25.19 8.47
C VAL A 48 2.03 26.35 8.84
N GLY A 49 0.78 26.04 9.20
CA GLY A 49 -0.21 27.04 9.60
C GLY A 49 -0.69 27.98 8.48
N ILE A 50 -0.27 27.74 7.23
CA ILE A 50 -0.68 28.55 6.08
C ILE A 50 -1.72 27.79 5.27
N PRO A 51 -2.99 28.27 5.23
CA PRO A 51 -4.03 27.62 4.45
C PRO A 51 -3.81 27.77 2.95
N GLY A 52 -4.22 26.77 2.18
CA GLY A 52 -4.31 26.86 0.73
C GLY A 52 -3.30 26.03 -0.07
N PHE A 53 -2.22 25.53 0.51
CA PHE A 53 -1.26 24.68 -0.20
C PHE A 53 -1.93 23.46 -0.85
N SER A 54 -2.73 22.72 -0.09
CA SER A 54 -3.45 21.55 -0.61
C SER A 54 -4.41 21.94 -1.74
N LYS A 55 -5.14 23.09 -1.62
CA LYS A 55 -6.02 23.57 -2.68
C LYS A 55 -5.23 23.82 -3.96
N ARG A 56 -4.16 24.59 -3.89
CA ARG A 56 -3.33 24.94 -5.05
C ARG A 56 -2.75 23.70 -5.72
N LEU A 57 -2.24 22.74 -4.93
CA LEU A 57 -1.70 21.48 -5.44
C LEU A 57 -2.75 20.70 -6.22
N PHE A 58 -3.93 20.45 -5.64
CA PHE A 58 -4.97 19.68 -6.33
C PHE A 58 -5.60 20.44 -7.49
N GLU A 59 -5.75 21.76 -7.41
CA GLU A 59 -6.26 22.60 -8.48
C GLU A 59 -5.31 22.61 -9.70
N THR A 60 -4.01 22.67 -9.47
CA THR A 60 -3.00 22.58 -10.52
C THR A 60 -3.05 21.24 -11.23
N LEU A 61 -3.07 20.13 -10.48
CA LEU A 61 -3.18 18.80 -11.08
C LEU A 61 -4.51 18.62 -11.85
N ALA A 62 -5.61 19.14 -11.32
CA ALA A 62 -6.90 19.08 -12.00
C ALA A 62 -6.93 19.90 -13.29
N ARG A 63 -6.30 21.09 -13.32
CA ARG A 63 -6.17 21.94 -14.53
C ARG A 63 -5.43 21.20 -15.64
N GLU A 64 -4.40 20.43 -15.28
CA GLU A 64 -3.63 19.59 -16.20
C GLU A 64 -4.33 18.24 -16.50
N LYS A 65 -5.52 18.00 -15.97
CA LYS A 65 -6.31 16.75 -16.12
C LYS A 65 -5.56 15.51 -15.58
N ILE A 66 -4.71 15.70 -14.61
CA ILE A 66 -3.93 14.62 -13.97
C ILE A 66 -4.75 14.01 -12.85
N ASN A 67 -4.94 12.68 -12.92
CA ASN A 67 -5.64 11.94 -11.89
C ASN A 67 -4.72 11.63 -10.70
N VAL A 68 -5.16 12.01 -9.49
CA VAL A 68 -4.47 11.66 -8.25
C VAL A 68 -5.00 10.32 -7.74
N VAL A 69 -4.13 9.29 -7.71
CA VAL A 69 -4.49 7.93 -7.28
C VAL A 69 -4.47 7.80 -5.77
N ILE A 70 -3.54 8.51 -5.11
CA ILE A 70 -3.38 8.52 -3.66
C ILE A 70 -2.88 9.89 -3.21
N ALA A 71 -3.33 10.31 -2.04
CA ALA A 71 -2.83 11.50 -1.37
C ALA A 71 -2.63 11.21 0.11
N THR A 72 -1.54 11.71 0.68
CA THR A 72 -1.26 11.62 2.10
C THR A 72 -0.60 12.91 2.58
N GLN A 73 -0.98 13.35 3.76
CA GLN A 73 -0.46 14.56 4.39
C GLN A 73 -0.02 14.23 5.81
N ALA A 74 1.19 14.62 6.17
CA ALA A 74 1.66 14.48 7.54
C ALA A 74 0.92 15.45 8.47
N SER A 75 0.66 15.03 9.70
CA SER A 75 -0.02 15.84 10.72
C SER A 75 0.75 17.10 11.12
N SER A 76 2.04 17.17 10.83
CA SER A 76 2.88 18.35 11.03
C SER A 76 2.68 19.45 9.99
N GLU A 77 1.82 19.25 9.00
CA GLU A 77 1.59 20.16 7.86
C GLU A 77 2.85 20.51 7.04
N HIS A 78 3.97 19.82 7.29
CA HIS A 78 5.24 20.05 6.60
C HIS A 78 5.33 19.42 5.22
N SER A 79 4.47 18.45 4.91
CA SER A 79 4.54 17.74 3.63
C SER A 79 3.20 17.22 3.16
N ILE A 80 3.01 17.28 1.84
CA ILE A 80 1.90 16.67 1.12
C ILE A 80 2.50 15.77 0.05
N CYS A 81 2.14 14.49 0.05
CA CYS A 81 2.55 13.56 -0.98
C CYS A 81 1.35 13.17 -1.83
N VAL A 82 1.49 13.19 -3.14
CA VAL A 82 0.47 12.72 -4.07
C VAL A 82 1.06 11.69 -5.02
N GLY A 83 0.31 10.62 -5.27
CA GLY A 83 0.66 9.60 -6.26
C GLY A 83 -0.14 9.81 -7.54
N VAL A 84 0.58 9.83 -8.65
CA VAL A 84 0.03 9.93 -10.00
C VAL A 84 0.55 8.78 -10.86
N SER A 85 0.03 8.61 -12.08
CA SER A 85 0.59 7.63 -13.02
C SER A 85 2.01 8.04 -13.44
N ASP A 86 2.87 7.05 -13.75
CA ASP A 86 4.22 7.34 -14.27
C ASP A 86 4.18 8.16 -15.57
N GLN A 87 3.11 8.01 -16.36
CA GLN A 87 2.92 8.73 -17.62
C GLN A 87 2.72 10.24 -17.36
N ASP A 88 2.00 10.60 -16.32
CA ASP A 88 1.66 11.98 -15.97
C ASP A 88 2.71 12.64 -15.07
N ALA A 89 3.65 11.87 -14.53
CA ALA A 89 4.56 12.30 -13.47
C ALA A 89 5.41 13.53 -13.83
N ARG A 90 5.92 13.57 -15.07
CA ARG A 90 6.73 14.71 -15.55
C ARG A 90 5.90 15.98 -15.72
N LEU A 91 4.71 15.84 -16.31
CA LEU A 91 3.80 16.98 -16.48
C LEU A 91 3.34 17.50 -15.11
N ALA A 92 2.98 16.60 -14.20
CA ALA A 92 2.62 16.95 -12.83
C ALA A 92 3.73 17.74 -12.13
N LYS A 93 4.98 17.27 -12.23
CA LYS A 93 6.13 17.95 -11.62
C LYS A 93 6.32 19.34 -12.18
N LEU A 94 6.32 19.49 -13.50
CA LEU A 94 6.50 20.78 -14.15
C LEU A 94 5.42 21.78 -13.75
N ALA A 95 4.16 21.39 -13.80
CA ALA A 95 3.04 22.24 -13.42
C ALA A 95 3.08 22.66 -11.94
N LEU A 96 3.51 21.77 -11.06
CA LEU A 96 3.62 22.07 -9.64
C LEU A 96 4.86 22.92 -9.34
N ASP A 97 5.99 22.69 -10.00
CA ASP A 97 7.18 23.54 -9.86
C ASP A 97 6.86 24.99 -10.30
N GLU A 98 6.10 25.17 -11.37
CA GLU A 98 5.64 26.49 -11.84
C GLU A 98 4.67 27.13 -10.83
N GLU A 99 3.68 26.38 -10.35
CA GLU A 99 2.69 26.87 -9.37
C GLU A 99 3.34 27.36 -8.07
N PHE A 100 4.41 26.69 -7.64
CA PHE A 100 5.09 26.97 -6.38
C PHE A 100 6.45 27.68 -6.55
N GLU A 101 6.75 28.21 -7.73
CA GLU A 101 8.03 28.87 -8.06
C GLU A 101 8.41 29.96 -7.06
N ASN A 102 7.47 30.79 -6.65
CA ASN A 102 7.69 31.87 -5.69
C ASN A 102 8.10 31.35 -4.32
N GLU A 103 7.42 30.34 -3.81
CA GLU A 103 7.74 29.76 -2.50
C GLU A 103 9.06 29.00 -2.52
N ILE A 104 9.38 28.35 -3.64
CA ILE A 104 10.68 27.67 -3.84
C ILE A 104 11.81 28.71 -3.89
N SER A 105 11.67 29.77 -4.67
CA SER A 105 12.69 30.82 -4.81
C SER A 105 12.96 31.57 -3.51
N LEU A 106 11.92 31.69 -2.66
CA LEU A 106 12.00 32.30 -1.32
C LEU A 106 12.46 31.31 -0.24
N LEU A 107 12.83 30.08 -0.61
CA LEU A 107 13.24 29.00 0.30
C LEU A 107 12.22 28.68 1.39
N LYS A 108 10.92 28.93 1.13
CA LYS A 108 9.81 28.57 2.02
C LYS A 108 9.42 27.11 1.92
N ILE A 109 9.58 26.56 0.71
CA ILE A 109 9.39 25.14 0.44
C ILE A 109 10.59 24.62 -0.37
N ASP A 110 10.84 23.33 -0.27
CA ASP A 110 11.86 22.66 -1.05
C ASP A 110 11.39 22.46 -2.51
N PRO A 111 12.31 22.34 -3.48
CA PRO A 111 11.95 21.87 -4.82
C PRO A 111 11.21 20.53 -4.75
N LEU A 112 10.14 20.38 -5.56
CA LEU A 112 9.35 19.17 -5.52
C LEU A 112 10.20 17.92 -5.82
N VAL A 113 10.06 16.93 -4.97
CA VAL A 113 10.71 15.62 -5.14
C VAL A 113 9.79 14.71 -5.93
N LEU A 114 10.30 14.13 -7.02
CA LEU A 114 9.63 13.12 -7.83
C LEU A 114 10.35 11.78 -7.64
N GLU A 115 9.63 10.78 -7.13
CA GLU A 115 10.09 9.38 -7.04
C GLU A 115 9.23 8.51 -7.95
N GLN A 116 9.88 7.82 -8.89
CA GLN A 116 9.23 6.98 -9.91
C GLN A 116 9.43 5.49 -9.65
N GLN A 117 8.81 4.64 -10.49
CA GLN A 117 8.91 3.17 -10.40
C GLN A 117 8.39 2.63 -9.07
N LEU A 118 7.27 3.15 -8.65
CA LEU A 118 6.58 2.75 -7.44
C LEU A 118 5.30 1.96 -7.76
N SER A 119 4.84 1.26 -6.75
CA SER A 119 3.58 0.52 -6.82
C SER A 119 2.81 0.70 -5.52
N ILE A 120 1.50 0.75 -5.65
CA ILE A 120 0.57 0.66 -4.54
C ILE A 120 0.32 -0.80 -4.24
N VAL A 121 0.41 -1.21 -2.98
CA VAL A 121 -0.07 -2.50 -2.47
C VAL A 121 -1.10 -2.23 -1.40
N ALA A 122 -2.26 -2.87 -1.51
CA ALA A 122 -3.38 -2.67 -0.61
C ALA A 122 -3.92 -3.99 -0.06
N VAL A 123 -4.11 -4.03 1.25
CA VAL A 123 -4.91 -5.06 1.92
C VAL A 123 -6.35 -4.58 1.93
N VAL A 124 -7.24 -5.38 1.32
CA VAL A 124 -8.65 -5.04 1.13
C VAL A 124 -9.51 -5.94 2.00
N GLY A 125 -10.48 -5.36 2.68
CA GLY A 125 -11.36 -6.11 3.57
C GLY A 125 -12.62 -5.37 3.96
N GLU A 126 -13.40 -5.97 4.84
CA GLU A 126 -14.60 -5.38 5.40
C GLU A 126 -14.53 -5.35 6.93
N LYS A 127 -15.06 -4.28 7.52
CA LYS A 127 -15.11 -4.12 8.97
C LYS A 127 -13.73 -4.20 9.64
N MET A 128 -12.66 -3.85 8.91
CA MET A 128 -11.29 -3.91 9.45
C MET A 128 -11.10 -3.01 10.68
N LYS A 129 -11.91 -1.96 10.82
CA LYS A 129 -11.95 -1.05 11.99
C LYS A 129 -12.16 -1.78 13.31
N ASN A 130 -13.00 -2.81 13.27
CA ASN A 130 -13.34 -3.57 14.45
C ASN A 130 -12.35 -4.71 14.72
N HIS A 131 -11.30 -4.85 13.87
CA HIS A 131 -10.28 -5.88 14.01
C HIS A 131 -8.92 -5.23 14.24
N GLN A 132 -8.48 -5.29 15.50
CA GLN A 132 -7.19 -4.73 15.91
C GLN A 132 -6.03 -5.49 15.29
N GLY A 133 -4.93 -4.77 15.05
CA GLY A 133 -3.66 -5.37 14.63
C GLY A 133 -3.48 -5.64 13.14
N ILE A 134 -4.49 -5.40 12.27
CA ILE A 134 -4.35 -5.64 10.82
C ILE A 134 -3.23 -4.79 10.21
N SER A 135 -3.21 -3.48 10.50
CA SER A 135 -2.15 -2.59 10.02
C SER A 135 -0.78 -3.00 10.55
N GLY A 136 -0.71 -3.33 11.85
CA GLY A 136 0.53 -3.81 12.47
C GLY A 136 1.04 -5.08 11.80
N ARG A 137 0.16 -6.05 11.50
CA ARG A 137 0.51 -7.30 10.81
C ARG A 137 1.01 -7.01 9.39
N MET A 138 0.31 -6.16 8.62
CA MET A 138 0.72 -5.75 7.28
C MET A 138 2.13 -5.14 7.29
N PHE A 139 2.36 -4.12 8.10
CA PHE A 139 3.64 -3.40 8.11
C PHE A 139 4.78 -4.25 8.69
N SER A 140 4.50 -5.07 9.71
CA SER A 140 5.46 -6.02 10.26
C SER A 140 5.92 -7.05 9.21
N MET A 141 4.99 -7.58 8.41
CA MET A 141 5.34 -8.55 7.36
C MET A 141 6.15 -7.91 6.23
N LEU A 142 5.78 -6.71 5.80
CA LEU A 142 6.58 -5.98 4.81
C LEU A 142 8.00 -5.71 5.33
N GLY A 143 8.13 -5.22 6.57
CA GLY A 143 9.44 -4.94 7.18
C GLY A 143 10.30 -6.18 7.37
N LYS A 144 9.75 -7.29 7.89
CA LYS A 144 10.46 -8.57 8.05
C LYS A 144 10.99 -9.12 6.73
N ASN A 145 10.32 -8.81 5.62
CA ASN A 145 10.73 -9.22 4.28
C ASN A 145 11.56 -8.15 3.54
N ASN A 146 12.11 -7.18 4.24
CA ASN A 146 12.93 -6.11 3.66
C ASN A 146 12.22 -5.36 2.52
N VAL A 147 10.92 -5.10 2.67
CA VAL A 147 10.14 -4.23 1.79
C VAL A 147 10.06 -2.86 2.45
N ASN A 148 10.67 -1.86 1.82
CA ASN A 148 10.65 -0.49 2.31
C ASN A 148 9.38 0.23 1.86
N ILE A 149 8.68 0.87 2.80
CA ILE A 149 7.46 1.62 2.56
C ILE A 149 7.81 3.09 2.35
N ARG A 150 7.31 3.69 1.25
CA ARG A 150 7.51 5.10 0.88
C ARG A 150 6.43 6.00 1.47
N ALA A 151 5.19 5.55 1.37
CA ALA A 151 4.05 6.26 1.94
C ALA A 151 2.96 5.27 2.36
N ILE A 152 2.10 5.71 3.25
CA ILE A 152 0.98 4.93 3.77
C ILE A 152 -0.28 5.77 3.66
N ALA A 153 -1.38 5.17 3.23
CA ALA A 153 -2.69 5.77 3.30
C ALA A 153 -3.72 4.77 3.82
N GLN A 154 -4.53 5.22 4.76
CA GLN A 154 -5.65 4.47 5.30
C GLN A 154 -6.83 5.40 5.42
N GLY A 155 -7.90 5.11 4.69
CA GLY A 155 -9.13 5.87 4.75
C GLY A 155 -9.97 5.51 5.98
N ALA A 156 -10.81 6.43 6.43
CA ALA A 156 -11.75 6.19 7.52
C ALA A 156 -12.83 5.14 7.19
N SER A 157 -13.03 4.83 5.90
CA SER A 157 -13.95 3.77 5.44
C SER A 157 -13.51 2.36 5.79
N GLU A 158 -12.24 2.16 6.17
CA GLU A 158 -11.67 0.89 6.64
C GLU A 158 -11.81 -0.30 5.68
N ARG A 159 -11.93 0.00 4.40
CA ARG A 159 -12.01 -1.03 3.37
C ARG A 159 -10.66 -1.41 2.79
N ASN A 160 -9.67 -0.56 2.98
CA ASN A 160 -8.30 -0.81 2.53
C ASN A 160 -7.27 -0.15 3.44
N ILE A 161 -6.10 -0.78 3.51
CA ILE A 161 -4.87 -0.24 4.06
C ILE A 161 -3.86 -0.31 2.94
N THR A 162 -3.27 0.83 2.60
CA THR A 162 -2.46 1.00 1.40
C THR A 162 -1.04 1.39 1.79
N ALA A 163 -0.07 0.74 1.17
CA ALA A 163 1.35 1.11 1.24
C ALA A 163 1.89 1.34 -0.17
N ILE A 164 2.73 2.35 -0.33
CA ILE A 164 3.51 2.58 -1.55
C ILE A 164 4.90 1.99 -1.32
N ILE A 165 5.33 1.17 -2.25
CA ILE A 165 6.60 0.46 -2.25
C ILE A 165 7.28 0.59 -3.61
N THR A 166 8.55 0.18 -3.74
CA THR A 166 9.22 0.10 -5.03
C THR A 166 8.61 -1.03 -5.87
N GLU A 167 8.50 -0.83 -7.18
CA GLU A 167 7.90 -1.81 -8.10
C GLU A 167 8.61 -3.17 -8.06
N LYS A 168 9.93 -3.18 -7.91
CA LYS A 168 10.74 -4.40 -7.78
C LYS A 168 10.35 -5.29 -6.59
N ASP A 169 9.77 -4.72 -5.54
CA ASP A 169 9.40 -5.44 -4.33
C ASP A 169 7.96 -5.96 -4.34
N VAL A 170 7.15 -5.64 -5.37
CA VAL A 170 5.72 -5.99 -5.44
C VAL A 170 5.50 -7.49 -5.27
N LYS A 171 6.21 -8.33 -6.04
CA LYS A 171 6.05 -9.79 -5.97
C LYS A 171 6.32 -10.31 -4.56
N LYS A 172 7.38 -9.82 -3.93
CA LYS A 172 7.75 -10.20 -2.56
C LYS A 172 6.69 -9.72 -1.55
N ALA A 173 6.22 -8.48 -1.70
CA ALA A 173 5.18 -7.92 -0.85
C ALA A 173 3.86 -8.69 -0.95
N LEU A 174 3.41 -9.02 -2.17
CA LEU A 174 2.17 -9.79 -2.36
C LEU A 174 2.27 -11.18 -1.73
N ASN A 175 3.40 -11.88 -1.90
CA ASN A 175 3.59 -13.22 -1.35
C ASN A 175 3.59 -13.20 0.18
N CYS A 176 4.39 -12.33 0.81
CA CYS A 176 4.45 -12.28 2.27
C CYS A 176 3.13 -11.80 2.92
N LEU A 177 2.39 -10.93 2.25
CA LEU A 177 1.07 -10.53 2.74
C LEU A 177 0.04 -11.63 2.55
N HIS A 178 0.10 -12.38 1.44
CA HIS A 178 -0.77 -13.53 1.23
C HIS A 178 -0.54 -14.60 2.31
N GLU A 179 0.70 -14.96 2.56
CA GLU A 179 1.09 -15.86 3.64
C GLU A 179 0.56 -15.36 4.99
N ALA A 180 0.76 -14.06 5.27
CA ALA A 180 0.32 -13.48 6.52
C ALA A 180 -1.20 -13.53 6.74
N PHE A 181 -2.01 -13.31 5.74
CA PHE A 181 -3.45 -13.12 5.92
C PHE A 181 -4.32 -14.29 5.51
N PHE A 182 -3.82 -15.20 4.67
CA PHE A 182 -4.62 -16.27 4.09
C PHE A 182 -4.08 -17.67 4.36
N GLU A 183 -2.80 -17.81 4.70
CA GLU A 183 -2.28 -19.12 5.06
C GLU A 183 -2.52 -19.40 6.54
N VAL A 184 -2.89 -20.65 6.81
CA VAL A 184 -3.00 -21.14 8.19
C VAL A 184 -1.58 -21.27 8.73
N GLU A 185 -1.30 -20.69 9.90
CA GLU A 185 -0.03 -20.91 10.60
C GLU A 185 0.14 -22.39 10.93
N THR A 186 0.74 -23.14 10.01
CA THR A 186 1.24 -24.47 10.32
C THR A 186 2.55 -24.30 11.10
N LYS A 187 2.51 -24.59 12.39
CA LYS A 187 3.74 -24.71 13.18
C LYS A 187 4.51 -25.91 12.66
N HIS A 188 5.54 -25.67 11.84
CA HIS A 188 6.52 -26.70 11.52
C HIS A 188 7.43 -26.90 12.74
N ILE A 189 7.25 -28.01 13.43
CA ILE A 189 8.17 -28.43 14.49
C ILE A 189 9.19 -29.33 13.82
N ASN A 190 10.43 -28.87 13.68
CA ASN A 190 11.55 -29.68 13.25
C ASN A 190 12.08 -30.44 14.47
N LEU A 191 11.81 -31.73 14.56
CA LEU A 191 12.33 -32.61 15.59
C LEU A 191 13.63 -33.26 15.11
N PHE A 192 14.74 -32.97 15.76
CA PHE A 192 16.03 -33.63 15.53
C PHE A 192 16.25 -34.68 16.62
N ILE A 193 16.32 -35.96 16.25
CA ILE A 193 16.63 -37.04 17.15
C ILE A 193 18.09 -37.38 16.95
N ALA A 194 18.93 -37.08 17.97
CA ALA A 194 20.32 -37.43 17.97
C ALA A 194 20.56 -38.65 18.89
N GLY A 195 20.77 -39.81 18.30
CA GLY A 195 21.03 -41.06 18.99
C GLY A 195 19.89 -42.09 18.79
N VAL A 196 20.27 -43.32 18.48
CA VAL A 196 19.43 -44.48 18.26
C VAL A 196 19.55 -45.55 19.38
N GLY A 197 19.90 -45.13 20.60
CA GLY A 197 19.90 -46.01 21.78
C GLY A 197 18.50 -46.35 22.29
N ASN A 198 18.38 -47.12 23.35
CA ASN A 198 17.14 -47.64 23.92
C ASN A 198 16.05 -46.57 24.19
N VAL A 199 16.40 -45.32 24.35
CA VAL A 199 15.44 -44.22 24.53
C VAL A 199 15.08 -43.55 23.19
N GLY A 200 16.00 -43.48 22.25
CA GLY A 200 15.76 -42.83 20.93
C GLY A 200 14.96 -43.66 19.95
N THR A 201 14.81 -44.98 20.21
CA THR A 201 13.96 -45.90 19.41
C THR A 201 12.50 -45.93 19.86
N SER A 202 12.17 -45.30 20.99
CA SER A 202 10.82 -45.26 21.57
C SER A 202 10.11 -43.92 21.39
N LEU A 203 10.73 -42.97 20.71
CA LEU A 203 10.16 -41.70 20.28
C LEU A 203 9.78 -41.74 18.82
#